data_7874546a86e51c73016c2d575fb5b6d8
#
_entry.id   7874546a86e51c73016c2d575fb5b6d8
#
_cell.length_a   1.000
_cell.length_b   1.000
_cell.length_c   1.000
_cell.angle_alpha   90.00
_cell.angle_beta   90.00
_cell.angle_gamma   90.00
#
_symmetry.space_group_name_H-M   'P 1'
#
loop_
_entity.id
_entity.type
_entity.pdbx_description
1 polymer ?
#
loop_
_entity_poly.entity_id
_entity_poly.type
_entity_poly.pdbx_seq_one_letter_code
_entity_poly.pdbx_strand_id
1 'polypeptide(L)'
;MKKTCLSLMVCVVGLLLACSFAWAKAPSLDAWKPAFDPSGAKYKAIVSNVSHPVLKGVYTGFALRDELWKRSNGQIYIDYKPFSMLGGEVEVLNQLQMGAIQGMGCSSVASTNLGPRFGLINLPFLIDSFDKLDKFVGSGKLFDHYMMAMDHQGIMGIDITGYGNYGWATTTPVRTIADAKKVKFRIAEAAVNKMSYKAWGFNPVVMPWPDVPVALKQGVITGLDHTPSVCNITKKFEVAKYFTQLNYAQGLFIWIFNKAWFNTLPEDLQKVFVETVHDVAADIRAQTVKQEADQIADAESKGIEFFQLPADEMALLKKQADSVHNEFAEEINKLYPGDTYRTDNFLLEVQKYIGYK
;
A
#
# COMPACT_ATOMS: atom_id res chain seq x y z
N MET A 1 8.04 -78.56 34.31
CA MET A 1 7.05 -77.75 33.53
C MET A 1 7.47 -76.34 33.62
N LYS A 2 8.19 -75.83 32.66
CA LYS A 2 8.72 -74.45 32.61
C LYS A 2 7.89 -73.65 31.65
N LYS A 3 7.23 -72.57 32.12
CA LYS A 3 6.54 -71.59 31.31
C LYS A 3 7.54 -70.53 30.92
N THR A 4 7.83 -70.41 29.62
CA THR A 4 8.64 -69.39 29.04
C THR A 4 7.72 -68.21 28.69
N CYS A 5 7.92 -67.10 29.39
CA CYS A 5 7.35 -65.77 28.98
C CYS A 5 8.18 -65.17 27.83
N LEU A 6 7.55 -65.00 26.72
CA LEU A 6 8.12 -64.26 25.57
C LEU A 6 7.75 -62.79 25.72
N SER A 7 8.71 -61.95 26.12
CA SER A 7 8.53 -60.50 26.17
C SER A 7 8.66 -59.92 24.76
N LEU A 8 7.56 -59.42 24.26
CA LEU A 8 7.54 -58.64 23.03
C LEU A 8 8.10 -57.23 23.32
N MET A 9 9.30 -56.96 22.85
CA MET A 9 9.93 -55.65 22.91
C MET A 9 9.45 -54.86 21.68
N VAL A 10 8.46 -53.99 21.87
CA VAL A 10 7.99 -53.07 20.84
C VAL A 10 8.99 -51.93 20.75
N CYS A 11 9.84 -51.95 19.73
CA CYS A 11 10.65 -50.81 19.35
C CYS A 11 9.76 -49.74 18.73
N VAL A 12 9.39 -48.74 19.54
CA VAL A 12 8.82 -47.48 19.03
C VAL A 12 9.97 -46.68 18.42
N VAL A 13 10.18 -46.85 17.12
CA VAL A 13 11.03 -45.94 16.33
C VAL A 13 10.24 -44.63 16.18
N GLY A 14 10.51 -43.70 17.08
CA GLY A 14 10.02 -42.31 16.94
C GLY A 14 10.65 -41.69 15.70
N LEU A 15 9.91 -41.65 14.60
CA LEU A 15 10.21 -40.76 13.48
C LEU A 15 10.06 -39.31 13.99
N LEU A 16 11.16 -38.73 14.44
CA LEU A 16 11.32 -37.29 14.53
C LEU A 16 11.31 -36.75 13.11
N LEU A 17 10.13 -36.46 12.59
CA LEU A 17 9.94 -35.53 11.50
C LEU A 17 10.45 -34.18 12.00
N ALA A 18 11.74 -33.92 11.81
CA ALA A 18 12.30 -32.60 11.84
C ALA A 18 11.62 -31.83 10.70
N CYS A 19 10.48 -31.20 10.98
CA CYS A 19 9.99 -30.10 10.18
C CYS A 19 11.09 -29.04 10.20
N SER A 20 12.03 -29.12 9.26
CA SER A 20 12.89 -28.01 8.92
C SER A 20 11.95 -26.91 8.43
N PHE A 21 11.51 -26.05 9.35
CA PHE A 21 11.06 -24.74 8.98
C PHE A 21 12.25 -24.12 8.24
N ALA A 22 12.23 -24.21 6.92
CA ALA A 22 13.09 -23.39 6.11
C ALA A 22 12.69 -21.95 6.41
N TRP A 23 13.40 -21.33 7.32
CA TRP A 23 13.33 -19.90 7.54
C TRP A 23 13.59 -19.29 6.17
N ALA A 24 12.57 -18.74 5.54
CA ALA A 24 12.74 -18.02 4.30
C ALA A 24 13.82 -16.99 4.58
N LYS A 25 14.95 -17.09 3.87
CA LYS A 25 16.07 -16.16 4.05
C LYS A 25 15.51 -14.76 3.86
N ALA A 26 15.76 -13.89 4.84
CA ALA A 26 15.33 -12.49 4.75
C ALA A 26 15.77 -11.90 3.39
N PRO A 27 14.93 -11.10 2.72
CA PRO A 27 15.28 -10.51 1.44
C PRO A 27 16.60 -9.75 1.55
N SER A 28 17.53 -10.00 0.60
CA SER A 28 18.81 -9.29 0.58
C SER A 28 18.59 -7.84 0.14
N LEU A 29 19.22 -6.90 0.85
CA LEU A 29 19.30 -5.49 0.47
C LEU A 29 20.61 -5.15 -0.24
N ASP A 30 21.39 -6.15 -0.66
CA ASP A 30 22.73 -5.93 -1.26
C ASP A 30 22.69 -5.03 -2.50
N ALA A 31 21.63 -5.10 -3.31
CA ALA A 31 21.45 -4.24 -4.48
C ALA A 31 21.17 -2.76 -4.14
N TRP A 32 20.86 -2.46 -2.87
CA TRP A 32 20.48 -1.12 -2.40
C TRP A 32 21.35 -0.64 -1.23
N LYS A 33 22.57 -1.18 -1.08
CA LYS A 33 23.52 -0.70 -0.08
C LYS A 33 23.86 0.78 -0.34
N PRO A 34 23.97 1.62 0.71
CA PRO A 34 24.41 3.00 0.52
C PRO A 34 25.85 3.03 0.01
N ALA A 35 26.16 3.99 -0.85
CA ALA A 35 27.51 4.24 -1.34
C ALA A 35 28.37 5.07 -0.35
N PHE A 36 27.88 5.29 0.87
CA PHE A 36 28.50 6.07 1.93
C PHE A 36 28.48 5.32 3.26
N ASP A 37 29.32 5.72 4.22
CA ASP A 37 29.31 5.18 5.57
C ASP A 37 28.36 6.01 6.47
N PRO A 38 27.23 5.44 6.95
CA PRO A 38 26.27 6.14 7.79
C PRO A 38 26.65 6.18 9.28
N SER A 39 27.82 5.68 9.69
CA SER A 39 28.19 5.54 11.11
C SER A 39 28.22 6.88 11.84
N GLY A 40 28.60 7.97 11.15
CA GLY A 40 28.66 9.32 11.67
C GLY A 40 27.34 10.08 11.74
N ALA A 41 26.21 9.48 11.32
CA ALA A 41 24.93 10.17 11.33
C ALA A 41 24.49 10.57 12.74
N LYS A 42 24.14 11.84 12.91
CA LYS A 42 23.65 12.39 14.17
C LYS A 42 22.18 12.03 14.42
N TYR A 43 21.38 12.05 13.36
CA TYR A 43 19.96 11.74 13.40
C TYR A 43 19.69 10.50 12.56
N LYS A 44 19.18 9.43 13.20
CA LYS A 44 18.89 8.17 12.53
C LYS A 44 17.38 7.91 12.57
N ALA A 45 16.83 7.48 11.45
CA ALA A 45 15.43 7.10 11.33
C ALA A 45 15.31 5.68 10.76
N ILE A 46 14.60 4.80 11.43
CA ILE A 46 14.13 3.55 10.84
C ILE A 46 12.86 3.88 10.08
N VAL A 47 12.85 3.58 8.77
CA VAL A 47 11.71 3.81 7.90
C VAL A 47 11.32 2.50 7.21
N SER A 48 10.04 2.17 7.13
CA SER A 48 9.58 0.89 6.61
C SER A 48 8.64 1.01 5.41
N ASN A 49 8.52 -0.08 4.67
CA ASN A 49 7.47 -0.31 3.69
C ASN A 49 7.24 -1.83 3.54
N VAL A 50 6.03 -2.24 3.19
CA VAL A 50 5.69 -3.68 3.12
C VAL A 50 5.99 -4.32 1.78
N SER A 51 6.26 -3.55 0.72
CA SER A 51 6.37 -4.08 -0.64
C SER A 51 7.82 -4.13 -1.17
N HIS A 52 7.95 -4.48 -2.44
CA HIS A 52 9.24 -4.73 -3.10
C HIS A 52 9.83 -3.43 -3.66
N PRO A 53 11.09 -3.05 -3.35
CA PRO A 53 11.68 -1.76 -3.73
C PRO A 53 12.04 -1.64 -5.23
N VAL A 54 11.78 -2.63 -6.06
CA VAL A 54 11.76 -2.47 -7.52
C VAL A 54 10.60 -1.58 -7.95
N LEU A 55 9.48 -1.57 -7.20
CA LEU A 55 8.41 -0.59 -7.38
C LEU A 55 8.91 0.81 -7.03
N LYS A 56 8.71 1.77 -7.93
CA LYS A 56 9.20 3.16 -7.73
C LYS A 56 8.66 3.77 -6.46
N GLY A 57 7.36 3.64 -6.19
CA GLY A 57 6.77 4.12 -4.94
C GLY A 57 7.40 3.53 -3.67
N VAL A 58 7.93 2.30 -3.72
CA VAL A 58 8.66 1.67 -2.60
C VAL A 58 10.13 2.07 -2.59
N TYR A 59 10.75 2.25 -3.77
CA TYR A 59 12.13 2.74 -3.91
C TYR A 59 12.34 4.12 -3.29
N THR A 60 11.28 4.89 -3.14
CA THR A 60 11.29 6.21 -2.49
C THR A 60 12.08 6.20 -1.17
N GLY A 61 11.97 5.15 -0.35
CA GLY A 61 12.71 5.09 0.91
C GLY A 61 14.23 5.05 0.74
N PHE A 62 14.74 4.40 -0.33
CA PHE A 62 16.18 4.45 -0.66
C PHE A 62 16.56 5.80 -1.27
N ALA A 63 15.72 6.38 -2.13
CA ALA A 63 15.97 7.71 -2.67
C ALA A 63 16.00 8.77 -1.56
N LEU A 64 15.07 8.70 -0.60
CA LEU A 64 15.09 9.57 0.58
C LEU A 64 16.34 9.39 1.42
N ARG A 65 16.77 8.14 1.64
CA ARG A 65 18.04 7.86 2.36
C ARG A 65 19.21 8.59 1.72
N ASP A 66 19.35 8.43 0.42
CA ASP A 66 20.51 8.93 -0.31
C ASP A 66 20.49 10.47 -0.44
N GLU A 67 19.32 11.05 -0.76
CA GLU A 67 19.18 12.51 -0.90
C GLU A 67 19.23 13.23 0.46
N LEU A 68 18.64 12.69 1.53
CA LEU A 68 18.75 13.27 2.86
C LEU A 68 20.19 13.22 3.39
N TRP A 69 20.90 12.12 3.16
CA TRP A 69 22.32 12.04 3.51
C TRP A 69 23.10 13.17 2.85
N LYS A 70 22.92 13.33 1.54
CA LYS A 70 23.61 14.36 0.75
C LYS A 70 23.23 15.77 1.19
N ARG A 71 21.93 16.09 1.29
CA ARG A 71 21.45 17.44 1.58
C ARG A 71 21.67 17.87 3.04
N SER A 72 21.73 16.92 3.96
CA SER A 72 22.04 17.17 5.37
C SER A 72 23.53 17.14 5.71
N ASN A 73 24.43 17.04 4.70
CA ASN A 73 25.87 16.85 4.90
C ASN A 73 26.19 15.68 5.85
N GLY A 74 25.50 14.54 5.67
CA GLY A 74 25.72 13.32 6.44
C GLY A 74 25.11 13.32 7.85
N GLN A 75 24.28 14.31 8.20
CA GLN A 75 23.69 14.37 9.54
C GLN A 75 22.44 13.50 9.70
N ILE A 76 21.63 13.31 8.65
CA ILE A 76 20.41 12.49 8.67
C ILE A 76 20.63 11.21 7.89
N TYR A 77 20.39 10.06 8.54
CA TYR A 77 20.42 8.75 7.90
C TYR A 77 19.10 8.01 8.07
N ILE A 78 18.54 7.51 6.96
CA ILE A 78 17.40 6.61 6.94
C ILE A 78 17.88 5.16 6.83
N ASP A 79 17.63 4.36 7.84
CA ASP A 79 17.73 2.90 7.80
C ASP A 79 16.45 2.30 7.24
N TYR A 80 16.39 2.11 5.95
CA TYR A 80 15.16 1.70 5.25
C TYR A 80 14.95 0.19 5.27
N LYS A 81 13.75 -0.24 5.69
CA LYS A 81 13.33 -1.64 5.87
C LYS A 81 12.11 -1.97 5.00
N PRO A 82 12.28 -2.22 3.69
CA PRO A 82 11.19 -2.67 2.81
C PRO A 82 10.84 -4.15 3.04
N PHE A 83 10.02 -4.77 2.15
CA PHE A 83 9.67 -6.20 2.13
C PHE A 83 8.92 -6.71 3.36
N SER A 84 8.15 -5.89 4.06
CA SER A 84 7.53 -6.29 5.34
C SER A 84 8.55 -6.79 6.37
N MET A 85 9.80 -6.31 6.35
CA MET A 85 10.85 -6.75 7.28
C MET A 85 10.50 -6.45 8.74
N LEU A 86 9.60 -5.49 9.00
CA LEU A 86 9.14 -5.11 10.33
C LEU A 86 7.68 -5.53 10.59
N GLY A 87 7.09 -6.37 9.74
CA GLY A 87 5.71 -6.86 9.85
C GLY A 87 4.77 -6.31 8.80
N GLY A 88 3.45 -6.55 8.99
CA GLY A 88 2.37 -6.01 8.17
C GLY A 88 2.14 -4.52 8.43
N GLU A 89 1.38 -3.85 7.54
CA GLU A 89 1.21 -2.39 7.61
C GLU A 89 0.62 -1.89 8.92
N VAL A 90 -0.40 -2.56 9.45
CA VAL A 90 -1.02 -2.17 10.74
C VAL A 90 -0.04 -2.32 11.90
N GLU A 91 0.76 -3.39 11.91
CA GLU A 91 1.80 -3.61 12.91
C GLU A 91 2.87 -2.51 12.85
N VAL A 92 3.32 -2.16 11.64
CA VAL A 92 4.32 -1.10 11.42
C VAL A 92 3.76 0.28 11.79
N LEU A 93 2.48 0.56 11.51
CA LEU A 93 1.80 1.79 11.96
C LEU A 93 1.80 1.92 13.49
N ASN A 94 1.50 0.82 14.20
CA ASN A 94 1.55 0.82 15.67
C ASN A 94 2.97 1.11 16.18
N GLN A 95 4.00 0.53 15.55
CA GLN A 95 5.41 0.80 15.88
C GLN A 95 5.76 2.28 15.65
N LEU A 96 5.24 2.88 14.56
CA LEU A 96 5.44 4.30 14.25
C LEU A 96 4.77 5.21 15.30
N GLN A 97 3.52 4.92 15.68
CA GLN A 97 2.80 5.68 16.71
C GLN A 97 3.50 5.61 18.07
N MET A 98 4.04 4.46 18.44
CA MET A 98 4.81 4.28 19.67
C MET A 98 6.23 4.88 19.61
N GLY A 99 6.69 5.35 18.44
CA GLY A 99 8.03 5.88 18.24
C GLY A 99 9.13 4.82 18.14
N ALA A 100 8.78 3.53 18.07
CA ALA A 100 9.75 2.45 17.86
C ALA A 100 10.43 2.53 16.48
N ILE A 101 9.74 3.07 15.48
CA ILE A 101 10.30 3.48 14.18
C ILE A 101 9.94 4.94 13.91
N GLN A 102 10.62 5.58 12.97
CA GLN A 102 10.52 7.01 12.74
C GLN A 102 9.78 7.38 11.48
N GLY A 103 9.57 6.42 10.56
CA GLY A 103 8.83 6.71 9.33
C GLY A 103 8.32 5.47 8.62
N MET A 104 7.42 5.70 7.69
CA MET A 104 6.82 4.66 6.87
C MET A 104 6.30 5.23 5.55
N GLY A 105 6.53 4.49 4.45
CA GLY A 105 5.70 4.60 3.26
C GLY A 105 4.46 3.75 3.45
N CYS A 106 3.40 4.35 4.00
CA CYS A 106 2.15 3.69 4.35
C CYS A 106 1.20 3.65 3.15
N SER A 107 0.62 2.49 2.81
CA SER A 107 -0.42 2.50 1.78
C SER A 107 -1.59 3.41 2.20
N SER A 108 -2.19 4.09 1.22
CA SER A 108 -3.36 4.94 1.47
C SER A 108 -4.52 4.16 2.09
N VAL A 109 -4.56 2.86 1.83
CA VAL A 109 -5.54 1.94 2.43
C VAL A 109 -5.25 1.75 3.92
N ALA A 110 -4.01 1.41 4.29
CA ALA A 110 -3.64 1.19 5.69
C ALA A 110 -3.66 2.48 6.52
N SER A 111 -3.45 3.66 5.90
CA SER A 111 -3.55 4.95 6.59
C SER A 111 -4.91 5.21 7.23
N THR A 112 -5.97 4.53 6.77
CA THR A 112 -7.30 4.61 7.37
C THR A 112 -7.33 4.12 8.84
N ASN A 113 -6.32 3.36 9.28
CA ASN A 113 -6.16 2.98 10.68
C ASN A 113 -5.66 4.15 11.56
N LEU A 114 -5.10 5.21 10.98
CA LEU A 114 -4.80 6.46 11.68
C LEU A 114 -6.05 7.34 11.86
N GLY A 115 -7.03 7.16 10.96
CA GLY A 115 -8.31 7.84 11.02
C GLY A 115 -9.10 7.55 9.73
N PRO A 116 -10.39 7.23 9.84
CA PRO A 116 -11.18 6.80 8.68
C PRO A 116 -11.28 7.88 7.59
N ARG A 117 -11.09 9.17 7.90
CA ARG A 117 -11.06 10.27 6.92
C ARG A 117 -9.94 10.13 5.87
N PHE A 118 -8.85 9.40 6.19
CA PHE A 118 -7.78 9.11 5.21
C PHE A 118 -8.24 8.17 4.09
N GLY A 119 -9.40 7.55 4.23
CA GLY A 119 -10.07 6.84 3.14
C GLY A 119 -10.47 7.70 1.95
N LEU A 120 -10.51 9.03 2.08
CA LEU A 120 -10.94 9.94 1.02
C LEU A 120 -10.21 9.70 -0.31
N ILE A 121 -8.89 9.61 -0.30
CA ILE A 121 -8.10 9.40 -1.54
C ILE A 121 -8.24 8.00 -2.14
N ASN A 122 -8.89 7.07 -1.43
CA ASN A 122 -9.21 5.73 -1.92
C ASN A 122 -10.65 5.63 -2.44
N LEU A 123 -11.42 6.73 -2.42
CA LEU A 123 -12.77 6.74 -2.99
C LEU A 123 -12.73 6.37 -4.47
N PRO A 124 -13.57 5.45 -4.94
CA PRO A 124 -13.50 4.96 -6.30
C PRO A 124 -13.72 6.10 -7.31
N PHE A 125 -12.87 6.14 -8.33
CA PHE A 125 -12.81 7.13 -9.40
C PHE A 125 -12.49 8.57 -8.97
N LEU A 126 -12.18 8.83 -7.70
CA LEU A 126 -11.75 10.14 -7.24
C LEU A 126 -10.33 10.46 -7.71
N ILE A 127 -9.33 9.70 -7.25
CA ILE A 127 -7.93 9.79 -7.70
C ILE A 127 -7.68 8.58 -8.63
N ASP A 128 -8.13 8.65 -9.86
CA ASP A 128 -8.09 7.56 -10.84
C ASP A 128 -6.95 7.69 -11.86
N SER A 129 -6.11 8.71 -11.71
CA SER A 129 -4.96 8.95 -12.58
C SER A 129 -3.84 9.70 -11.83
N PHE A 130 -2.61 9.61 -12.34
CA PHE A 130 -1.48 10.38 -11.80
C PHE A 130 -1.67 11.88 -11.98
N ASP A 131 -2.33 12.33 -13.06
CA ASP A 131 -2.67 13.75 -13.26
C ASP A 131 -3.58 14.28 -12.15
N LYS A 132 -4.57 13.49 -11.73
CA LYS A 132 -5.44 13.86 -10.60
C LYS A 132 -4.69 13.82 -9.27
N LEU A 133 -3.76 12.87 -9.10
CA LEU A 133 -2.89 12.83 -7.93
C LEU A 133 -2.02 14.10 -7.85
N ASP A 134 -1.34 14.46 -8.94
CA ASP A 134 -0.49 15.65 -8.97
C ASP A 134 -1.28 16.95 -8.77
N LYS A 135 -2.50 17.02 -9.32
CA LYS A 135 -3.43 18.13 -9.01
C LYS A 135 -3.77 18.17 -7.53
N PHE A 136 -4.08 17.02 -6.90
CA PHE A 136 -4.42 16.98 -5.48
C PHE A 136 -3.22 17.37 -4.62
N VAL A 137 -2.04 16.83 -4.85
CA VAL A 137 -0.81 17.19 -4.14
C VAL A 137 -0.49 18.69 -4.33
N GLY A 138 -0.67 19.22 -5.54
CA GLY A 138 -0.47 20.64 -5.85
C GLY A 138 -1.60 21.58 -5.39
N SER A 139 -2.64 21.08 -4.73
CA SER A 139 -3.80 21.88 -4.33
C SER A 139 -3.56 22.81 -3.13
N GLY A 140 -2.35 22.81 -2.53
CA GLY A 140 -2.01 23.65 -1.38
C GLY A 140 -2.90 23.34 -0.17
N LYS A 141 -3.77 24.28 0.19
CA LYS A 141 -4.60 24.16 1.39
C LYS A 141 -5.45 22.88 1.49
N LEU A 142 -5.90 22.30 0.38
CA LEU A 142 -6.67 21.06 0.42
C LEU A 142 -5.75 19.89 0.78
N PHE A 143 -4.57 19.84 0.18
CA PHE A 143 -3.59 18.80 0.49
C PHE A 143 -3.06 18.94 1.92
N ASP A 144 -2.73 20.16 2.34
CA ASP A 144 -2.28 20.44 3.71
C ASP A 144 -3.34 20.00 4.73
N HIS A 145 -4.61 20.34 4.49
CA HIS A 145 -5.72 19.94 5.37
C HIS A 145 -5.83 18.41 5.49
N TYR A 146 -5.68 17.69 4.37
CA TYR A 146 -5.68 16.22 4.36
C TYR A 146 -4.52 15.66 5.19
N MET A 147 -3.31 16.19 5.01
CA MET A 147 -2.11 15.73 5.71
C MET A 147 -2.10 16.09 7.20
N MET A 148 -2.54 17.30 7.54
CA MET A 148 -2.61 17.77 8.95
C MET A 148 -3.57 16.94 9.81
N ALA A 149 -4.54 16.26 9.23
CA ALA A 149 -5.44 15.38 9.98
C ALA A 149 -4.70 14.24 10.71
N MET A 150 -3.47 13.90 10.32
CA MET A 150 -2.62 12.91 10.99
C MET A 150 -1.96 13.44 12.28
N ASP A 151 -1.88 14.74 12.46
CA ASP A 151 -1.20 15.38 13.61
C ASP A 151 -1.74 14.94 14.96
N HIS A 152 -3.05 14.67 15.04
CA HIS A 152 -3.70 14.18 16.26
C HIS A 152 -3.21 12.82 16.73
N GLN A 153 -2.56 12.06 15.83
CA GLN A 153 -1.98 10.75 16.12
C GLN A 153 -0.47 10.82 16.41
N GLY A 154 0.10 12.02 16.53
CA GLY A 154 1.54 12.20 16.68
C GLY A 154 2.33 11.83 15.40
N ILE A 155 1.65 11.81 14.26
CA ILE A 155 2.19 11.47 12.96
C ILE A 155 2.16 12.70 12.06
N MET A 156 3.20 12.89 11.27
CA MET A 156 3.29 13.92 10.25
C MET A 156 3.26 13.28 8.87
N GLY A 157 2.26 13.59 8.06
CA GLY A 157 2.23 13.26 6.64
C GLY A 157 2.93 14.37 5.85
N ILE A 158 3.75 14.01 4.85
CA ILE A 158 4.49 15.00 4.06
C ILE A 158 4.09 14.96 2.59
N ASP A 159 4.14 13.78 1.95
CA ASP A 159 3.85 13.66 0.53
C ASP A 159 3.33 12.27 0.16
N ILE A 160 2.91 12.10 -1.09
CA ILE A 160 2.33 10.86 -1.62
C ILE A 160 3.11 10.42 -2.86
N THR A 161 3.46 9.14 -2.92
CA THR A 161 3.96 8.49 -4.13
C THR A 161 2.96 7.44 -4.61
N GLY A 162 3.08 7.02 -5.88
CA GLY A 162 2.19 6.02 -6.45
C GLY A 162 2.91 4.74 -6.86
N TYR A 163 2.13 3.68 -7.10
CA TYR A 163 2.63 2.41 -7.62
C TYR A 163 1.74 1.79 -8.71
N GLY A 164 0.85 2.57 -9.31
CA GLY A 164 0.06 2.22 -10.49
C GLY A 164 -1.45 2.29 -10.29
N ASN A 165 -2.19 1.95 -11.37
CA ASN A 165 -3.64 1.98 -11.39
C ASN A 165 -4.24 0.66 -10.90
N TYR A 166 -5.29 0.71 -10.07
CA TYR A 166 -5.98 -0.47 -9.57
C TYR A 166 -6.86 -1.14 -10.64
N GLY A 167 -6.83 -2.46 -10.62
CA GLY A 167 -7.67 -3.36 -11.37
C GLY A 167 -7.73 -4.73 -10.70
N TRP A 168 -8.20 -5.71 -11.43
CA TRP A 168 -8.42 -7.06 -10.90
C TRP A 168 -7.45 -8.07 -11.53
N ALA A 169 -6.51 -8.60 -10.74
CA ALA A 169 -5.72 -9.76 -11.13
C ALA A 169 -6.45 -11.03 -10.72
N THR A 170 -6.74 -11.94 -11.64
CA THR A 170 -7.61 -13.09 -11.41
C THR A 170 -7.07 -14.38 -11.99
N THR A 171 -7.48 -15.53 -11.40
CA THR A 171 -7.10 -16.86 -11.88
C THR A 171 -7.93 -17.35 -13.07
N THR A 172 -9.06 -16.68 -13.35
CA THR A 172 -9.96 -16.92 -14.48
C THR A 172 -10.26 -15.59 -15.17
N PRO A 173 -10.55 -15.59 -16.49
CA PRO A 173 -10.89 -14.36 -17.20
C PRO A 173 -12.10 -13.64 -16.59
N VAL A 174 -11.98 -12.33 -16.38
CA VAL A 174 -13.06 -11.46 -15.94
C VAL A 174 -13.27 -10.39 -17.01
N ARG A 175 -14.30 -10.56 -17.83
CA ARG A 175 -14.66 -9.67 -18.94
C ARG A 175 -15.94 -8.90 -18.69
N THR A 176 -16.71 -9.30 -17.67
CA THR A 176 -17.99 -8.72 -17.29
C THR A 176 -18.11 -8.67 -15.77
N ILE A 177 -19.04 -7.83 -15.25
CA ILE A 177 -19.39 -7.82 -13.83
C ILE A 177 -19.95 -9.19 -13.38
N ALA A 178 -20.64 -9.90 -14.28
CA ALA A 178 -21.15 -11.25 -13.99
C ALA A 178 -20.00 -12.26 -13.76
N ASP A 179 -18.88 -12.14 -14.46
CA ASP A 179 -17.68 -12.95 -14.20
C ASP A 179 -17.04 -12.54 -12.87
N ALA A 180 -16.93 -11.24 -12.61
CA ALA A 180 -16.36 -10.71 -11.37
C ALA A 180 -17.08 -11.23 -10.12
N LYS A 181 -18.41 -11.41 -10.18
CA LYS A 181 -19.21 -11.98 -9.07
C LYS A 181 -18.83 -13.42 -8.69
N LYS A 182 -18.13 -14.13 -9.55
CA LYS A 182 -17.66 -15.51 -9.30
C LYS A 182 -16.28 -15.55 -8.62
N VAL A 183 -15.58 -14.40 -8.58
CA VAL A 183 -14.23 -14.28 -8.05
C VAL A 183 -14.26 -14.05 -6.54
N LYS A 184 -13.44 -14.78 -5.82
CA LYS A 184 -13.14 -14.51 -4.40
C LYS A 184 -12.05 -13.46 -4.33
N PHE A 185 -12.45 -12.20 -4.40
CA PHE A 185 -11.50 -11.08 -4.36
C PHE A 185 -10.89 -10.92 -2.98
N ARG A 186 -9.60 -10.73 -2.94
CA ARG A 186 -8.91 -10.16 -1.77
C ARG A 186 -8.89 -8.65 -1.88
N ILE A 187 -9.24 -7.98 -0.80
CA ILE A 187 -8.97 -6.55 -0.60
C ILE A 187 -8.11 -6.33 0.64
N ALA A 188 -7.47 -5.18 0.72
CA ALA A 188 -6.81 -4.75 1.95
C ALA A 188 -7.82 -4.27 2.99
N GLU A 189 -7.39 -4.16 4.24
CA GLU A 189 -8.26 -3.76 5.35
C GLU A 189 -8.49 -2.24 5.36
N ALA A 190 -9.57 -1.78 4.73
CA ALA A 190 -10.07 -0.42 4.80
C ALA A 190 -11.59 -0.37 4.63
N ALA A 191 -12.23 0.55 5.33
CA ALA A 191 -13.67 0.76 5.25
C ALA A 191 -14.11 1.11 3.83
N VAL A 192 -13.45 2.07 3.18
CA VAL A 192 -13.74 2.52 1.81
C VAL A 192 -13.69 1.38 0.79
N ASN A 193 -12.69 0.48 0.89
CA ASN A 193 -12.60 -0.65 -0.01
C ASN A 193 -13.78 -1.62 0.19
N LYS A 194 -14.16 -1.88 1.46
CA LYS A 194 -15.36 -2.70 1.79
C LYS A 194 -16.64 -2.07 1.24
N MET A 195 -16.82 -0.74 1.43
CA MET A 195 -17.96 0.02 0.91
C MET A 195 -18.03 -0.07 -0.62
N SER A 196 -16.92 0.14 -1.32
CA SER A 196 -16.84 0.07 -2.79
C SER A 196 -17.23 -1.30 -3.32
N TYR A 197 -16.63 -2.36 -2.78
CA TYR A 197 -16.94 -3.73 -3.21
C TYR A 197 -18.38 -4.14 -2.89
N LYS A 198 -18.92 -3.72 -1.74
CA LYS A 198 -20.32 -3.92 -1.39
C LYS A 198 -21.25 -3.19 -2.35
N ALA A 199 -20.97 -1.92 -2.68
CA ALA A 199 -21.76 -1.14 -3.63
C ALA A 199 -21.78 -1.77 -5.03
N TRP A 200 -20.65 -2.38 -5.46
CA TRP A 200 -20.54 -3.13 -6.70
C TRP A 200 -21.18 -4.53 -6.66
N GLY A 201 -21.68 -4.96 -5.50
CA GLY A 201 -22.34 -6.25 -5.30
C GLY A 201 -21.37 -7.43 -5.15
N PHE A 202 -20.14 -7.18 -4.67
CA PHE A 202 -19.14 -8.19 -4.38
C PHE A 202 -19.00 -8.45 -2.87
N ASN A 203 -18.50 -9.65 -2.52
CA ASN A 203 -18.21 -10.03 -1.14
C ASN A 203 -16.73 -10.42 -1.01
N PRO A 204 -15.82 -9.46 -0.78
CA PRO A 204 -14.39 -9.72 -0.76
C PRO A 204 -13.91 -10.35 0.54
N VAL A 205 -12.76 -11.03 0.47
CA VAL A 205 -11.98 -11.49 1.62
C VAL A 205 -10.99 -10.39 2.01
N VAL A 206 -11.06 -9.95 3.26
CA VAL A 206 -10.08 -8.98 3.82
C VAL A 206 -8.89 -9.76 4.34
N MET A 207 -7.68 -9.36 3.91
CA MET A 207 -6.46 -10.10 4.24
C MET A 207 -5.22 -9.20 4.20
N PRO A 208 -4.29 -9.31 5.18
CA PRO A 208 -2.99 -8.63 5.14
C PRO A 208 -2.16 -9.02 3.92
N TRP A 209 -1.30 -8.10 3.46
CA TRP A 209 -0.50 -8.32 2.24
C TRP A 209 0.44 -9.54 2.30
N PRO A 210 1.15 -9.83 3.42
CA PRO A 210 2.03 -10.99 3.52
C PRO A 210 1.34 -12.34 3.28
N ASP A 211 0.03 -12.45 3.53
CA ASP A 211 -0.72 -13.72 3.44
C ASP A 211 -1.22 -14.00 2.01
N VAL A 212 -1.25 -12.97 1.15
CA VAL A 212 -1.80 -13.05 -0.22
C VAL A 212 -1.16 -14.15 -1.07
N PRO A 213 0.20 -14.33 -1.09
CA PRO A 213 0.82 -15.35 -1.94
C PRO A 213 0.35 -16.77 -1.64
N VAL A 214 0.21 -17.10 -0.36
CA VAL A 214 -0.24 -18.43 0.10
C VAL A 214 -1.71 -18.63 -0.21
N ALA A 215 -2.54 -17.65 0.14
CA ALA A 215 -3.98 -17.68 -0.09
C ALA A 215 -4.35 -17.84 -1.59
N LEU A 216 -3.61 -17.15 -2.47
CA LEU A 216 -3.81 -17.24 -3.91
C LEU A 216 -3.40 -18.63 -4.45
N LYS A 217 -2.26 -19.18 -4.00
CA LYS A 217 -1.81 -20.52 -4.38
C LYS A 217 -2.75 -21.63 -3.91
N GLN A 218 -3.35 -21.47 -2.73
CA GLN A 218 -4.29 -22.42 -2.14
C GLN A 218 -5.74 -22.27 -2.64
N GLY A 219 -6.04 -21.24 -3.46
CA GLY A 219 -7.40 -20.97 -3.94
C GLY A 219 -8.36 -20.44 -2.87
N VAL A 220 -7.84 -20.01 -1.72
CA VAL A 220 -8.62 -19.29 -0.69
C VAL A 220 -9.18 -18.00 -1.29
N ILE A 221 -8.34 -17.31 -2.08
CA ILE A 221 -8.74 -16.22 -2.98
C ILE A 221 -8.45 -16.63 -4.42
N THR A 222 -9.26 -16.14 -5.36
CA THR A 222 -9.08 -16.38 -6.81
C THR A 222 -8.87 -15.10 -7.59
N GLY A 223 -8.83 -13.98 -6.90
CA GLY A 223 -8.50 -12.68 -7.45
C GLY A 223 -8.05 -11.71 -6.36
N LEU A 224 -7.36 -10.67 -6.78
CA LEU A 224 -6.95 -9.58 -5.91
C LEU A 224 -7.16 -8.25 -6.60
N ASP A 225 -7.56 -7.28 -5.79
CA ASP A 225 -7.63 -5.89 -6.15
C ASP A 225 -6.24 -5.26 -5.98
N HIS A 226 -5.56 -5.01 -7.10
CA HIS A 226 -4.21 -4.43 -7.08
C HIS A 226 -3.79 -3.87 -8.45
N THR A 227 -2.61 -3.25 -8.48
CA THR A 227 -2.03 -2.70 -9.71
C THR A 227 -1.27 -3.76 -10.51
N PRO A 228 -1.18 -3.65 -11.84
CA PRO A 228 -0.47 -4.64 -12.67
C PRO A 228 1.03 -4.65 -12.36
N SER A 229 1.63 -3.49 -12.07
CA SER A 229 3.04 -3.39 -11.69
C SER A 229 3.36 -4.22 -10.45
N VAL A 230 2.52 -4.12 -9.41
CA VAL A 230 2.69 -4.91 -8.19
C VAL A 230 2.50 -6.39 -8.47
N CYS A 231 1.47 -6.76 -9.23
CA CYS A 231 1.19 -8.17 -9.56
C CYS A 231 2.34 -8.82 -10.32
N ASN A 232 2.97 -8.11 -11.27
CA ASN A 232 4.08 -8.60 -12.05
C ASN A 232 5.37 -8.71 -11.21
N ILE A 233 5.80 -7.62 -10.55
CA ILE A 233 7.04 -7.56 -9.77
C ILE A 233 7.00 -8.52 -8.58
N THR A 234 5.85 -8.69 -7.93
CA THR A 234 5.69 -9.58 -6.77
C THR A 234 5.19 -10.97 -7.16
N LYS A 235 5.25 -11.33 -8.46
CA LYS A 235 4.96 -12.66 -9.00
C LYS A 235 3.54 -13.18 -8.77
N LYS A 236 2.56 -12.28 -8.57
CA LYS A 236 1.15 -12.69 -8.44
C LYS A 236 0.62 -13.23 -9.76
N PHE A 237 1.13 -12.74 -10.89
CA PHE A 237 0.81 -13.22 -12.23
C PHE A 237 1.30 -14.66 -12.54
N GLU A 238 2.15 -15.27 -11.71
CA GLU A 238 2.43 -16.69 -11.82
C GLU A 238 1.18 -17.57 -11.58
N VAL A 239 0.22 -17.06 -10.79
CA VAL A 239 -1.05 -17.75 -10.46
C VAL A 239 -2.25 -17.04 -11.08
N ALA A 240 -2.39 -15.73 -10.92
CA ALA A 240 -3.50 -14.92 -11.45
C ALA A 240 -3.10 -14.36 -12.82
N LYS A 241 -3.34 -15.11 -13.89
CA LYS A 241 -2.85 -14.82 -15.24
C LYS A 241 -3.71 -13.86 -16.06
N TYR A 242 -4.77 -13.32 -15.47
CA TYR A 242 -5.69 -12.43 -16.14
C TYR A 242 -5.78 -11.11 -15.37
N PHE A 243 -5.85 -10.02 -16.09
CA PHE A 243 -5.97 -8.69 -15.48
C PHE A 243 -7.09 -7.87 -16.15
N THR A 244 -8.05 -7.43 -15.35
CA THR A 244 -9.11 -6.52 -15.81
C THR A 244 -8.75 -5.09 -15.38
N GLN A 245 -8.47 -4.24 -16.36
CA GLN A 245 -8.13 -2.82 -16.14
C GLN A 245 -9.39 -2.04 -15.80
N LEU A 246 -9.47 -1.51 -14.60
CA LEU A 246 -10.56 -0.65 -14.17
C LEU A 246 -10.13 0.81 -14.05
N ASN A 247 -8.90 1.04 -13.62
CA ASN A 247 -8.33 2.36 -13.37
C ASN A 247 -9.24 3.22 -12.47
N TYR A 248 -9.81 2.60 -11.44
CA TYR A 248 -10.79 3.26 -10.57
C TYR A 248 -10.12 3.98 -9.39
N ALA A 249 -8.88 3.70 -9.09
CA ALA A 249 -8.09 4.32 -8.04
C ALA A 249 -6.60 4.17 -8.34
N GLN A 250 -5.79 5.01 -7.72
CA GLN A 250 -4.34 4.87 -7.72
C GLN A 250 -3.89 4.08 -6.50
N GLY A 251 -2.91 3.20 -6.70
CA GLY A 251 -2.14 2.63 -5.61
C GLY A 251 -1.17 3.67 -5.07
N LEU A 252 -1.34 4.07 -3.81
CA LEU A 252 -0.64 5.20 -3.23
C LEU A 252 0.08 4.81 -1.94
N PHE A 253 1.27 5.39 -1.72
CA PHE A 253 1.96 5.41 -0.44
C PHE A 253 2.02 6.85 0.08
N ILE A 254 1.49 7.07 1.28
CA ILE A 254 1.67 8.31 2.03
C ILE A 254 2.96 8.18 2.82
N TRP A 255 3.89 9.11 2.66
CA TRP A 255 5.12 9.18 3.43
C TRP A 255 4.86 9.91 4.73
N ILE A 256 4.84 9.13 5.80
CA ILE A 256 4.48 9.55 7.15
C ILE A 256 5.64 9.33 8.11
N PHE A 257 5.78 10.23 9.10
CA PHE A 257 6.88 10.23 10.05
C PHE A 257 6.37 10.50 11.47
N ASN A 258 7.10 9.97 12.46
CA ASN A 258 6.83 10.24 13.87
C ASN A 258 7.16 11.70 14.18
N LYS A 259 6.16 12.47 14.63
CA LYS A 259 6.28 13.90 14.85
C LYS A 259 7.24 14.24 16.00
N ALA A 260 7.28 13.42 17.05
CA ALA A 260 8.19 13.61 18.17
C ALA A 260 9.66 13.46 17.73
N TRP A 261 9.95 12.44 16.92
CA TRP A 261 11.29 12.30 16.34
C TRP A 261 11.64 13.47 15.41
N PHE A 262 10.74 13.84 14.50
CA PHE A 262 10.96 14.95 13.57
C PHE A 262 11.30 16.25 14.31
N ASN A 263 10.63 16.53 15.42
CA ASN A 263 10.86 17.70 16.26
C ASN A 263 12.21 17.66 17.01
N THR A 264 12.95 16.53 17.00
CA THR A 264 14.33 16.48 17.51
C THR A 264 15.34 17.07 16.52
N LEU A 265 14.96 17.22 15.26
CA LEU A 265 15.80 17.84 14.25
C LEU A 265 15.85 19.37 14.46
N PRO A 266 17.01 20.03 14.28
CA PRO A 266 17.09 21.48 14.19
C PRO A 266 16.23 22.02 13.04
N GLU A 267 15.78 23.26 13.13
CA GLU A 267 14.86 23.88 12.15
C GLU A 267 15.39 23.84 10.70
N ASP A 268 16.68 24.06 10.52
CA ASP A 268 17.34 23.96 9.20
C ASP A 268 17.27 22.55 8.63
N LEU A 269 17.46 21.51 9.45
CA LEU A 269 17.34 20.11 9.05
C LEU A 269 15.90 19.68 8.87
N GLN A 270 14.95 20.23 9.64
CA GLN A 270 13.50 20.01 9.41
C GLN A 270 13.11 20.50 8.02
N LYS A 271 13.56 21.69 7.64
CA LYS A 271 13.32 22.25 6.31
C LYS A 271 13.91 21.37 5.22
N VAL A 272 15.20 21.01 5.34
CA VAL A 272 15.87 20.10 4.41
C VAL A 272 15.12 18.77 4.28
N PHE A 273 14.63 18.23 5.40
CA PHE A 273 13.89 16.98 5.42
C PHE A 273 12.59 17.06 4.60
N VAL A 274 11.75 18.07 4.88
CA VAL A 274 10.45 18.26 4.21
C VAL A 274 10.65 18.52 2.71
N GLU A 275 11.55 19.43 2.34
CA GLU A 275 11.85 19.75 0.94
C GLU A 275 12.37 18.50 0.19
N THR A 276 13.22 17.69 0.84
CA THR A 276 13.72 16.46 0.21
C THR A 276 12.61 15.45 -0.01
N VAL A 277 11.68 15.29 0.93
CA VAL A 277 10.53 14.37 0.75
C VAL A 277 9.66 14.82 -0.43
N HIS A 278 9.37 16.12 -0.55
CA HIS A 278 8.58 16.64 -1.66
C HIS A 278 9.27 16.44 -3.01
N ASP A 279 10.54 16.79 -3.12
CA ASP A 279 11.30 16.67 -4.36
C ASP A 279 11.41 15.21 -4.82
N VAL A 280 11.76 14.31 -3.88
CA VAL A 280 11.86 12.87 -4.18
C VAL A 280 10.49 12.29 -4.54
N ALA A 281 9.42 12.68 -3.85
CA ALA A 281 8.09 12.17 -4.15
C ALA A 281 7.62 12.61 -5.54
N ALA A 282 7.85 13.86 -5.94
CA ALA A 282 7.50 14.37 -7.26
C ALA A 282 8.25 13.61 -8.38
N ASP A 283 9.56 13.39 -8.23
CA ASP A 283 10.36 12.63 -9.20
C ASP A 283 9.88 11.17 -9.29
N ILE A 284 9.59 10.54 -8.16
CA ILE A 284 9.08 9.16 -8.11
C ILE A 284 7.71 9.03 -8.77
N ARG A 285 6.79 9.99 -8.59
CA ARG A 285 5.49 9.96 -9.30
C ARG A 285 5.69 9.94 -10.81
N ALA A 286 6.55 10.82 -11.34
CA ALA A 286 6.88 10.84 -12.77
C ALA A 286 7.48 9.50 -13.26
N GLN A 287 8.38 8.89 -12.49
CA GLN A 287 8.98 7.60 -12.84
C GLN A 287 7.96 6.44 -12.76
N THR A 288 6.96 6.53 -11.88
CA THR A 288 5.95 5.46 -11.70
C THR A 288 5.06 5.31 -12.94
N VAL A 289 4.70 6.41 -13.59
CA VAL A 289 3.92 6.38 -14.85
C VAL A 289 4.61 5.52 -15.90
N LYS A 290 5.91 5.79 -16.12
CA LYS A 290 6.70 5.00 -17.07
C LYS A 290 6.83 3.54 -16.63
N GLN A 291 7.10 3.30 -15.35
CA GLN A 291 7.22 1.95 -14.82
C GLN A 291 5.95 1.12 -15.03
N GLU A 292 4.77 1.71 -14.85
CA GLU A 292 3.51 0.97 -15.05
C GLU A 292 3.37 0.48 -16.48
N ALA A 293 3.64 1.34 -17.47
CA ALA A 293 3.62 0.95 -18.88
C ALA A 293 4.63 -0.17 -19.19
N ASP A 294 5.87 -0.05 -18.69
CA ASP A 294 6.92 -1.06 -18.87
C ASP A 294 6.51 -2.40 -18.23
N GLN A 295 5.86 -2.38 -17.05
CA GLN A 295 5.42 -3.58 -16.32
C GLN A 295 4.22 -4.26 -17.00
N ILE A 296 3.31 -3.50 -17.60
CA ILE A 296 2.20 -4.06 -18.40
C ILE A 296 2.77 -4.77 -19.62
N ALA A 297 3.65 -4.12 -20.39
CA ALA A 297 4.28 -4.70 -21.57
C ALA A 297 5.09 -5.98 -21.23
N ASP A 298 5.82 -5.98 -20.12
CA ASP A 298 6.55 -7.15 -19.64
C ASP A 298 5.59 -8.30 -19.24
N ALA A 299 4.48 -7.99 -18.59
CA ALA A 299 3.47 -8.99 -18.22
C ALA A 299 2.80 -9.59 -19.46
N GLU A 300 2.41 -8.77 -20.45
CA GLU A 300 1.85 -9.24 -21.73
C GLU A 300 2.84 -10.17 -22.47
N SER A 301 4.12 -9.80 -22.49
CA SER A 301 5.17 -10.65 -23.10
C SER A 301 5.31 -12.01 -22.43
N LYS A 302 4.88 -12.17 -21.19
CA LYS A 302 4.85 -13.41 -20.39
C LYS A 302 3.52 -14.15 -20.50
N GLY A 303 2.61 -13.69 -21.36
CA GLY A 303 1.31 -14.32 -21.62
C GLY A 303 0.22 -13.98 -20.60
N ILE A 304 0.35 -12.86 -19.90
CA ILE A 304 -0.74 -12.34 -19.09
C ILE A 304 -1.75 -11.65 -20.02
N GLU A 305 -3.02 -12.00 -19.88
CA GLU A 305 -4.08 -11.42 -20.69
C GLU A 305 -4.74 -10.25 -19.97
N PHE A 306 -4.80 -9.10 -20.66
CA PHE A 306 -5.43 -7.89 -20.18
C PHE A 306 -6.81 -7.69 -20.81
N PHE A 307 -7.79 -7.30 -19.98
CA PHE A 307 -9.16 -7.04 -20.40
C PHE A 307 -9.63 -5.66 -19.92
N GLN A 308 -10.71 -5.19 -20.52
CA GLN A 308 -11.50 -4.07 -20.06
C GLN A 308 -12.95 -4.51 -19.93
N LEU A 309 -13.69 -3.95 -18.98
CA LEU A 309 -15.12 -4.14 -18.91
C LEU A 309 -15.84 -3.43 -20.08
N PRO A 310 -17.01 -3.91 -20.52
CA PRO A 310 -17.89 -3.17 -21.40
C PRO A 310 -18.18 -1.75 -20.86
N ALA A 311 -18.33 -0.78 -21.76
CA ALA A 311 -18.46 0.62 -21.39
C ALA A 311 -19.69 0.91 -20.49
N ASP A 312 -20.79 0.22 -20.72
CA ASP A 312 -22.00 0.30 -19.92
C ASP A 312 -21.81 -0.28 -18.49
N GLU A 313 -21.08 -1.38 -18.37
CA GLU A 313 -20.73 -1.96 -17.06
C GLU A 313 -19.74 -1.07 -16.28
N MET A 314 -18.78 -0.47 -16.97
CA MET A 314 -17.87 0.52 -16.36
C MET A 314 -18.65 1.76 -15.90
N ALA A 315 -19.60 2.24 -16.71
CA ALA A 315 -20.47 3.35 -16.33
C ALA A 315 -21.35 3.02 -15.11
N LEU A 316 -21.79 1.76 -14.97
CA LEU A 316 -22.51 1.30 -13.79
C LEU A 316 -21.63 1.35 -12.53
N LEU A 317 -20.38 0.86 -12.58
CA LEU A 317 -19.44 0.95 -11.44
C LEU A 317 -19.18 2.40 -11.03
N LYS A 318 -19.00 3.30 -12.02
CA LYS A 318 -18.84 4.75 -11.77
C LYS A 318 -20.06 5.37 -11.10
N LYS A 319 -21.26 5.04 -11.57
CA LYS A 319 -22.52 5.52 -10.95
C LYS A 319 -22.66 5.05 -9.50
N GLN A 320 -22.27 3.81 -9.22
CA GLN A 320 -22.30 3.27 -7.87
C GLN A 320 -21.24 3.93 -6.95
N ALA A 321 -20.15 4.44 -7.52
CA ALA A 321 -19.13 5.19 -6.77
C ALA A 321 -19.70 6.46 -6.13
N ASP A 322 -20.62 7.16 -6.77
CA ASP A 322 -21.25 8.35 -6.17
C ASP A 322 -21.95 8.04 -4.84
N SER A 323 -22.58 6.87 -4.73
CA SER A 323 -23.18 6.43 -3.45
C SER A 323 -22.14 6.14 -2.39
N VAL A 324 -20.99 5.58 -2.77
CA VAL A 324 -19.86 5.35 -1.85
C VAL A 324 -19.28 6.66 -1.34
N HIS A 325 -19.13 7.67 -2.21
CA HIS A 325 -18.66 8.99 -1.81
C HIS A 325 -19.58 9.65 -0.77
N ASN A 326 -20.91 9.57 -0.99
CA ASN A 326 -21.89 10.13 -0.07
C ASN A 326 -21.90 9.38 1.27
N GLU A 327 -21.95 8.03 1.24
CA GLU A 327 -21.94 7.18 2.45
C GLU A 327 -20.67 7.45 3.27
N PHE A 328 -19.51 7.53 2.61
CA PHE A 328 -18.24 7.87 3.26
C PHE A 328 -18.30 9.23 3.97
N ALA A 329 -18.75 10.28 3.27
CA ALA A 329 -18.82 11.61 3.86
C ALA A 329 -19.79 11.67 5.05
N GLU A 330 -20.93 10.99 4.95
CA GLU A 330 -21.91 10.91 6.06
C GLU A 330 -21.32 10.17 7.27
N GLU A 331 -20.64 9.04 7.07
CA GLU A 331 -20.01 8.28 8.17
C GLU A 331 -18.94 9.12 8.88
N ILE A 332 -18.07 9.78 8.12
CA ILE A 332 -17.02 10.61 8.71
C ILE A 332 -17.61 11.79 9.48
N ASN A 333 -18.62 12.46 8.93
CA ASN A 333 -19.29 13.56 9.63
C ASN A 333 -19.99 13.12 10.92
N LYS A 334 -20.48 11.88 10.99
CA LYS A 334 -21.04 11.31 12.25
C LYS A 334 -19.97 11.03 13.29
N LEU A 335 -18.78 10.57 12.84
CA LEU A 335 -17.66 10.30 13.74
C LEU A 335 -17.02 11.58 14.31
N TYR A 336 -17.07 12.68 13.55
CA TYR A 336 -16.48 13.97 13.92
C TYR A 336 -17.50 15.11 13.86
N PRO A 337 -18.53 15.12 14.73
CA PRO A 337 -19.65 16.08 14.65
C PRO A 337 -19.23 17.52 14.97
N GLY A 338 -18.08 17.71 15.63
CA GLY A 338 -17.54 19.03 15.98
C GLY A 338 -16.59 19.64 14.95
N ASP A 339 -16.31 18.94 13.85
CA ASP A 339 -15.42 19.46 12.82
C ASP A 339 -16.04 20.68 12.14
N THR A 340 -15.30 21.79 12.14
CA THR A 340 -15.69 23.03 11.45
C THR A 340 -15.62 22.90 9.94
N TYR A 341 -14.77 21.99 9.44
CA TYR A 341 -14.65 21.65 8.03
C TYR A 341 -15.17 20.25 7.75
N ARG A 342 -16.46 20.18 7.48
CA ARG A 342 -17.16 18.92 7.25
C ARG A 342 -16.61 18.16 6.04
N THR A 343 -16.59 16.84 6.12
CA THR A 343 -16.02 15.97 5.09
C THR A 343 -16.76 16.05 3.76
N ASP A 344 -18.08 16.23 3.76
CA ASP A 344 -18.87 16.45 2.53
C ASP A 344 -18.44 17.72 1.78
N ASN A 345 -18.20 18.84 2.48
CA ASN A 345 -17.68 20.06 1.88
C ASN A 345 -16.25 19.88 1.37
N PHE A 346 -15.38 19.27 2.18
CA PHE A 346 -14.02 18.99 1.80
C PHE A 346 -13.94 18.10 0.54
N LEU A 347 -14.70 17.01 0.53
CA LEU A 347 -14.79 16.11 -0.62
C LEU A 347 -15.28 16.85 -1.87
N LEU A 348 -16.30 17.69 -1.75
CA LEU A 348 -16.82 18.49 -2.86
C LEU A 348 -15.76 19.46 -3.42
N GLU A 349 -14.97 20.11 -2.57
CA GLU A 349 -13.90 20.99 -2.99
C GLU A 349 -12.79 20.21 -3.70
N VAL A 350 -12.39 19.04 -3.16
CA VAL A 350 -11.43 18.16 -3.82
C VAL A 350 -11.96 17.72 -5.18
N GLN A 351 -13.20 17.22 -5.26
CA GLN A 351 -13.83 16.80 -6.52
C GLN A 351 -13.81 17.89 -7.60
N LYS A 352 -14.15 19.12 -7.22
CA LYS A 352 -14.11 20.28 -8.14
C LYS A 352 -12.69 20.61 -8.59
N TYR A 353 -11.74 20.61 -7.65
CA TYR A 353 -10.36 20.99 -7.93
C TYR A 353 -9.67 20.03 -8.89
N ILE A 354 -9.87 18.72 -8.69
CA ILE A 354 -9.24 17.69 -9.54
C ILE A 354 -10.04 17.38 -10.81
N GLY A 355 -11.24 17.92 -10.97
CA GLY A 355 -12.11 17.71 -12.13
C GLY A 355 -12.79 16.33 -12.11
N TYR A 356 -13.33 15.91 -10.98
CA TYR A 356 -14.12 14.68 -10.85
C TYR A 356 -15.50 14.82 -11.51
N LYS A 357 -16.15 15.97 -11.30
CA LYS A 357 -17.45 16.39 -11.88
C LYS A 357 -17.32 17.71 -12.58
#